data_afe4d7bbc1f8f095d8e0f3d2bd6bae66
#
_entry.id   afe4d7bbc1f8f095d8e0f3d2bd6bae66
#
_cell.length_a   1.000
_cell.length_b   1.000
_cell.length_c   1.000
_cell.angle_alpha   90.00
_cell.angle_beta   90.00
_cell.angle_gamma   90.00
#
_symmetry.space_group_name_H-M   'P 1'
#
loop_
_entity.id
_entity.type
_entity.pdbx_description
1 polymer ?
#
loop_
_entity_poly.entity_id
_entity_poly.type
_entity_poly.pdbx_seq_one_letter_code
_entity_poly.pdbx_strand_id
1 'polypeptide(L)'
;MTNYYPSIDTVKRLSNRGNLVPIYTEINADLETPVSAYLKVARPPYSFLLESVEGGEQVARYSFIGTEPVEVTRTGPGQRDGEVDPLIPVQKLIDSYNLVALPELERFSCGMVGYIAYDAVKYFE
;
A
#
# COMPACT_ATOMS: atom_id res chain seq x y z
N MET A 1 10.61 -23.64 6.66
CA MET A 1 11.33 -22.36 6.57
C MET A 1 10.56 -21.45 5.63
N THR A 2 10.28 -20.24 6.06
CA THR A 2 9.65 -19.24 5.19
C THR A 2 10.73 -18.67 4.26
N ASN A 3 10.56 -18.86 2.97
CA ASN A 3 11.47 -18.29 1.98
C ASN A 3 11.00 -16.89 1.61
N TYR A 4 11.87 -15.89 1.79
CA TYR A 4 11.62 -14.53 1.33
C TYR A 4 12.25 -14.29 -0.04
N TYR A 5 11.57 -13.55 -0.86
CA TYR A 5 12.00 -13.16 -2.20
C TYR A 5 11.98 -11.63 -2.35
N PRO A 6 12.95 -11.05 -3.05
CA PRO A 6 14.18 -11.67 -3.57
C PRO A 6 15.15 -12.08 -2.44
N SER A 7 16.18 -12.86 -2.78
CA SER A 7 17.25 -13.17 -1.83
C SER A 7 18.00 -11.91 -1.40
N ILE A 8 18.66 -11.94 -0.24
CA ILE A 8 19.42 -10.79 0.29
C ILE A 8 20.47 -10.27 -0.71
N ASP A 9 21.16 -11.15 -1.42
CA ASP A 9 22.16 -10.75 -2.42
C ASP A 9 21.52 -10.07 -3.64
N THR A 10 20.34 -10.51 -4.00
CA THR A 10 19.55 -9.86 -5.06
C THR A 10 19.06 -8.50 -4.60
N VAL A 11 18.55 -8.36 -3.37
CA VAL A 11 18.15 -7.06 -2.80
C VAL A 11 19.31 -6.07 -2.81
N LYS A 12 20.51 -6.49 -2.40
CA LYS A 12 21.71 -5.64 -2.44
C LYS A 12 22.04 -5.14 -3.85
N ARG A 13 21.87 -5.98 -4.87
CA ARG A 13 22.06 -5.56 -6.27
C ARG A 13 20.97 -4.61 -6.75
N LEU A 14 19.71 -4.90 -6.38
CA LEU A 14 18.56 -4.08 -6.76
C LEU A 14 18.56 -2.70 -6.09
N SER A 15 19.12 -2.57 -4.90
CA SER A 15 19.23 -1.29 -4.18
C SER A 15 20.05 -0.21 -4.93
N ASN A 16 20.82 -0.60 -5.92
CA ASN A 16 21.49 0.35 -6.82
C ASN A 16 20.54 0.94 -7.90
N ARG A 17 19.34 0.39 -8.05
CA ARG A 17 18.36 0.78 -9.06
C ARG A 17 17.23 1.63 -8.52
N GLY A 18 17.08 1.68 -7.21
CA GLY A 18 16.06 2.45 -6.52
C GLY A 18 16.22 2.38 -5.01
N ASN A 19 15.42 3.16 -4.30
CA ASN A 19 15.47 3.24 -2.84
C ASN A 19 14.32 2.50 -2.14
N LEU A 20 13.50 1.79 -2.90
CA LEU A 20 12.42 0.95 -2.38
C LEU A 20 12.41 -0.38 -3.14
N VAL A 21 12.74 -1.46 -2.46
CA VAL A 21 12.75 -2.82 -3.02
C VAL A 21 11.72 -3.66 -2.28
N PRO A 22 10.68 -4.17 -2.96
CA PRO A 22 9.71 -5.08 -2.34
C PRO A 22 10.37 -6.38 -1.89
N ILE A 23 9.96 -6.87 -0.73
CA ILE A 23 10.33 -8.19 -0.24
C ILE A 23 9.03 -8.92 0.06
N TYR A 24 8.87 -10.13 -0.44
CA TYR A 24 7.65 -10.89 -0.29
C TYR A 24 7.90 -12.36 0.01
N THR A 25 6.86 -13.03 0.44
CA THR A 25 6.75 -14.49 0.52
C THR A 25 5.33 -14.90 0.14
N GLU A 26 5.19 -16.12 -0.34
CA GLU A 26 3.90 -16.70 -0.64
C GLU A 26 3.51 -17.70 0.46
N ILE A 27 2.25 -17.63 0.87
CA ILE A 27 1.67 -18.55 1.82
C ILE A 27 0.37 -19.11 1.24
N ASN A 28 0.10 -20.38 1.49
CA ASN A 28 -1.19 -20.96 1.15
C ASN A 28 -2.26 -20.48 2.13
N ALA A 29 -3.36 -19.95 1.61
CA ALA A 29 -4.46 -19.40 2.38
C ALA A 29 -5.83 -19.98 1.98
N ASP A 30 -5.88 -21.23 1.52
CA ASP A 30 -7.10 -21.88 1.00
C ASP A 30 -8.26 -21.89 1.99
N LEU A 31 -7.98 -21.81 3.29
CA LEU A 31 -8.99 -21.78 4.36
C LEU A 31 -9.28 -20.36 4.87
N GLU A 32 -8.67 -19.35 4.28
CA GLU A 32 -8.84 -17.96 4.68
C GLU A 32 -9.76 -17.20 3.73
N THR A 33 -10.55 -16.30 4.28
CA THR A 33 -11.20 -15.24 3.53
C THR A 33 -10.37 -13.96 3.64
N PRO A 34 -10.53 -12.98 2.73
CA PRO A 34 -9.87 -11.68 2.90
C PRO A 34 -10.15 -11.04 4.26
N VAL A 35 -11.36 -11.15 4.76
CA VAL A 35 -11.74 -10.62 6.08
C VAL A 35 -11.03 -11.36 7.22
N SER A 36 -11.00 -12.69 7.19
CA SER A 36 -10.31 -13.47 8.24
C SER A 36 -8.80 -13.22 8.23
N ALA A 37 -8.20 -13.09 7.06
CA ALA A 37 -6.80 -12.72 6.91
C ALA A 37 -6.53 -11.32 7.46
N TYR A 38 -7.38 -10.33 7.10
CA TYR A 38 -7.29 -8.97 7.64
C TYR A 38 -7.32 -8.96 9.16
N LEU A 39 -8.27 -9.65 9.78
CA LEU A 39 -8.40 -9.70 11.24
C LEU A 39 -7.18 -10.26 11.95
N LYS A 40 -6.40 -11.12 11.28
CA LYS A 40 -5.16 -11.69 11.82
C LYS A 40 -3.98 -10.72 11.76
N VAL A 41 -3.92 -9.85 10.74
CA VAL A 41 -2.75 -8.99 10.51
C VAL A 41 -2.98 -7.52 10.83
N ALA A 42 -4.24 -7.09 10.97
CA ALA A 42 -4.57 -5.69 11.24
C ALA A 42 -3.91 -5.19 12.53
N ARG A 43 -3.35 -3.99 12.47
CA ARG A 43 -2.74 -3.28 13.59
C ARG A 43 -3.35 -1.88 13.69
N PRO A 44 -4.18 -1.61 14.71
CA PRO A 44 -4.70 -0.27 14.92
C PRO A 44 -3.56 0.75 15.14
N PRO A 45 -3.76 2.02 14.77
CA PRO A 45 -4.98 2.56 14.17
C PRO A 45 -5.02 2.54 12.65
N TYR A 46 -3.94 2.10 11.98
CA TYR A 46 -3.79 2.19 10.53
C TYR A 46 -3.66 0.82 9.88
N SER A 47 -4.76 0.32 9.40
CA SER A 47 -4.82 -0.86 8.54
C SER A 47 -6.02 -0.74 7.61
N PHE A 48 -5.98 -1.44 6.48
CA PHE A 48 -7.06 -1.42 5.50
C PHE A 48 -7.28 -2.78 4.86
N LEU A 49 -8.48 -2.98 4.36
CA LEU A 49 -8.85 -4.07 3.46
C LEU A 49 -9.55 -3.46 2.26
N LEU A 50 -9.03 -3.70 1.07
CA LEU A 50 -9.67 -3.37 -0.19
C LEU A 50 -10.10 -4.67 -0.88
N GLU A 51 -11.41 -4.81 -1.11
CA GLU A 51 -12.00 -5.92 -1.84
C GLU A 51 -12.70 -5.42 -3.09
N SER A 52 -12.52 -6.12 -4.20
CA SER A 52 -13.34 -5.90 -5.38
C SER A 52 -14.57 -6.79 -5.29
N VAL A 53 -15.75 -6.17 -5.23
CA VAL A 53 -17.05 -6.87 -5.12
C VAL A 53 -17.80 -6.88 -6.46
N GLU A 54 -17.36 -6.11 -7.45
CA GLU A 54 -18.10 -5.93 -8.70
C GLU A 54 -17.55 -6.75 -9.87
N GLY A 55 -18.52 -7.31 -10.59
CA GLY A 55 -18.43 -7.63 -12.00
C GLY A 55 -17.79 -8.93 -12.39
N GLY A 56 -18.55 -10.02 -12.29
CA GLY A 56 -18.28 -11.24 -13.04
C GLY A 56 -16.96 -11.94 -12.71
N GLU A 57 -16.87 -13.19 -12.94
CA GLU A 57 -15.78 -14.11 -12.60
C GLU A 57 -14.36 -13.71 -13.10
N GLN A 58 -14.24 -12.64 -13.89
CA GLN A 58 -12.96 -12.26 -14.49
C GLN A 58 -12.27 -11.03 -13.89
N VAL A 59 -12.93 -10.22 -13.07
CA VAL A 59 -12.39 -8.92 -12.60
C VAL A 59 -12.06 -8.89 -11.11
N ALA A 60 -12.73 -9.64 -10.29
CA ALA A 60 -12.51 -9.68 -8.85
C ALA A 60 -11.46 -10.74 -8.47
N ARG A 61 -10.19 -10.49 -8.79
CA ARG A 61 -9.12 -11.46 -8.52
C ARG A 61 -8.34 -11.23 -7.25
N TYR A 62 -8.33 -9.99 -6.75
CA TYR A 62 -7.41 -9.60 -5.68
C TYR A 62 -8.13 -8.86 -4.58
N SER A 63 -7.74 -9.17 -3.35
CA SER A 63 -7.98 -8.33 -2.19
C SER A 63 -6.65 -7.82 -1.69
N PHE A 64 -6.61 -6.57 -1.26
CA PHE A 64 -5.41 -5.93 -0.75
C PHE A 64 -5.58 -5.64 0.73
N ILE A 65 -4.62 -6.05 1.52
CA ILE A 65 -4.57 -5.80 2.96
C ILE A 65 -3.29 -5.04 3.26
N GLY A 66 -3.40 -3.93 3.98
CA GLY A 66 -2.25 -3.18 4.45
C GLY A 66 -2.31 -2.94 5.94
N THR A 67 -1.14 -2.94 6.56
CA THR A 67 -0.96 -2.69 7.98
C THR A 67 0.41 -2.08 8.24
N GLU A 68 0.58 -1.44 9.39
CA GLU A 68 1.84 -0.86 9.84
C GLU A 68 2.51 0.04 8.78
N PRO A 69 1.82 1.10 8.31
CA PRO A 69 2.38 2.00 7.31
C PRO A 69 3.65 2.68 7.83
N VAL A 70 4.61 2.89 6.94
CA VAL A 70 5.86 3.61 7.26
C VAL A 70 5.55 5.07 7.58
N GLU A 71 4.59 5.66 6.89
CA GLU A 71 4.20 7.05 7.07
C GLU A 71 2.70 7.24 6.86
N VAL A 72 2.13 8.23 7.59
CA VAL A 72 0.73 8.62 7.49
C VAL A 72 0.66 10.13 7.31
N THR A 73 -0.03 10.60 6.27
CA THR A 73 -0.33 12.01 6.06
C THR A 73 -1.75 12.32 6.53
N ARG A 74 -1.93 13.48 7.17
CA ARG A 74 -3.23 13.99 7.61
C ARG A 74 -3.30 15.49 7.38
N THR A 75 -4.17 15.91 6.48
CA THR A 75 -4.41 17.30 6.15
C THR A 75 -5.78 17.77 6.64
N GLY A 76 -5.93 19.06 6.86
CA GLY A 76 -7.17 19.70 7.29
C GLY A 76 -7.01 20.49 8.57
N PRO A 77 -8.11 21.12 9.05
CA PRO A 77 -8.09 21.91 10.26
C PRO A 77 -7.62 21.11 11.48
N GLY A 78 -6.57 21.61 12.15
CA GLY A 78 -6.01 20.95 13.32
C GLY A 78 -5.27 19.63 13.07
N GLN A 79 -5.08 19.24 11.82
CA GLN A 79 -4.32 18.03 11.47
C GLN A 79 -2.82 18.31 11.40
N ARG A 80 -2.01 17.23 11.50
CA ARG A 80 -0.55 17.32 11.55
C ARG A 80 0.06 18.06 10.37
N ASP A 81 -0.45 17.80 9.17
CA ASP A 81 0.11 18.33 7.92
C ASP A 81 -0.57 19.65 7.47
N GLY A 82 -1.46 20.20 8.32
CA GLY A 82 -2.09 21.51 8.13
C GLY A 82 -3.20 21.55 7.09
N GLU A 83 -3.73 22.74 6.87
CA GLU A 83 -4.78 23.01 5.90
C GLU A 83 -4.17 23.25 4.50
N VAL A 84 -3.75 22.21 3.84
CA VAL A 84 -3.16 22.24 2.52
C VAL A 84 -3.90 21.28 1.59
N ASP A 85 -3.71 21.46 0.28
CA ASP A 85 -4.17 20.48 -0.70
C ASP A 85 -3.66 19.08 -0.30
N PRO A 86 -4.56 18.10 -0.05
CA PRO A 86 -4.18 16.78 0.43
C PRO A 86 -3.27 16.02 -0.55
N LEU A 87 -3.27 16.35 -1.83
CA LEU A 87 -2.42 15.71 -2.82
C LEU A 87 -0.96 16.18 -2.75
N ILE A 88 -0.68 17.35 -2.18
CA ILE A 88 0.69 17.88 -2.06
C ILE A 88 1.57 16.95 -1.18
N PRO A 89 1.23 16.64 0.07
CA PRO A 89 2.05 15.73 0.89
C PRO A 89 2.09 14.31 0.31
N VAL A 90 1.02 13.84 -0.30
CA VAL A 90 0.98 12.53 -0.98
C VAL A 90 1.97 12.51 -2.14
N GLN A 91 1.93 13.50 -3.03
CA GLN A 91 2.85 13.59 -4.16
C GLN A 91 4.31 13.67 -3.71
N LYS A 92 4.59 14.53 -2.73
CA LYS A 92 5.93 14.67 -2.16
C LYS A 92 6.48 13.35 -1.61
N LEU A 93 5.63 12.58 -0.93
CA LEU A 93 6.03 11.30 -0.38
C LEU A 93 6.30 10.27 -1.49
N ILE A 94 5.40 10.16 -2.46
CA ILE A 94 5.55 9.25 -3.60
C ILE A 94 6.83 9.58 -4.39
N ASP A 95 7.08 10.87 -4.64
CA ASP A 95 8.26 11.32 -5.40
C ASP A 95 9.58 11.05 -4.66
N SER A 96 9.54 10.87 -3.34
CA SER A 96 10.73 10.52 -2.55
C SER A 96 11.17 9.06 -2.72
N TYR A 97 10.30 8.22 -3.25
CA TYR A 97 10.56 6.80 -3.48
C TYR A 97 10.78 6.49 -4.96
N ASN A 98 11.80 5.71 -5.23
CA ASN A 98 12.04 5.10 -6.52
C ASN A 98 11.91 3.58 -6.37
N LEU A 99 10.73 3.07 -6.72
CA LEU A 99 10.39 1.66 -6.58
C LEU A 99 11.13 0.83 -7.64
N VAL A 100 11.82 -0.20 -7.18
CA VAL A 100 12.35 -1.24 -8.06
C VAL A 100 11.23 -2.24 -8.36
N ALA A 101 10.69 -2.19 -9.57
CA ALA A 101 9.63 -3.11 -9.99
C ALA A 101 10.16 -4.55 -10.08
N LEU A 102 9.41 -5.48 -9.50
CA LEU A 102 9.64 -6.91 -9.63
C LEU A 102 8.58 -7.48 -10.56
N PRO A 103 8.96 -8.13 -11.68
CA PRO A 103 8.02 -8.63 -12.69
C PRO A 103 6.99 -9.63 -12.16
N GLU A 104 7.35 -10.35 -11.11
CA GLU A 104 6.52 -11.37 -10.47
C GLU A 104 5.47 -10.81 -9.51
N LEU A 105 5.56 -9.53 -9.13
CA LEU A 105 4.57 -8.88 -8.29
C LEU A 105 3.48 -8.19 -9.10
N GLU A 106 2.29 -8.18 -8.54
CA GLU A 106 1.16 -7.45 -9.10
C GLU A 106 1.43 -5.93 -9.17
N ARG A 107 0.67 -5.24 -10.01
CA ARG A 107 0.85 -3.80 -10.25
C ARG A 107 0.79 -2.94 -8.98
N PHE A 108 -0.04 -3.34 -8.03
CA PHE A 108 -0.15 -2.66 -6.74
C PHE A 108 0.64 -3.42 -5.67
N SER A 109 1.94 -3.29 -5.69
CA SER A 109 2.84 -3.88 -4.68
C SER A 109 3.33 -2.87 -3.64
N CYS A 110 3.28 -1.58 -3.95
CA CYS A 110 3.63 -0.49 -3.05
C CYS A 110 2.81 0.75 -3.40
N GLY A 111 2.56 1.61 -2.42
CA GLY A 111 1.83 2.85 -2.66
C GLY A 111 1.25 3.45 -1.39
N MET A 112 0.32 4.36 -1.57
CA MET A 112 -0.44 4.98 -0.49
C MET A 112 -1.91 4.62 -0.63
N VAL A 113 -2.53 4.34 0.50
CA VAL A 113 -3.97 4.05 0.58
C VAL A 113 -4.59 4.96 1.63
N GLY A 114 -5.73 5.52 1.31
CA GLY A 114 -6.44 6.41 2.21
C GLY A 114 -7.72 6.95 1.59
N TYR A 115 -8.21 8.05 2.11
CA TYR A 115 -9.39 8.72 1.58
C TYR A 115 -9.19 10.24 1.59
N ILE A 116 -9.93 10.91 0.72
CA ILE A 116 -10.01 12.36 0.64
C ILE A 116 -11.42 12.76 1.05
N ALA A 117 -11.53 13.62 2.07
CA ALA A 117 -12.81 14.12 2.53
C ALA A 117 -13.42 15.08 1.50
N TYR A 118 -14.76 15.22 1.52
CA TYR A 118 -15.47 16.10 0.58
C TYR A 118 -14.98 17.54 0.62
N ASP A 119 -14.64 18.06 1.79
CA ASP A 119 -14.17 19.46 1.94
C ASP A 119 -12.86 19.76 1.19
N ALA A 120 -12.15 18.72 0.74
CA ALA A 120 -10.97 18.91 -0.10
C ALA A 120 -11.29 19.42 -1.52
N VAL A 121 -12.56 19.40 -1.93
CA VAL A 121 -13.00 19.93 -3.24
C VAL A 121 -12.53 21.36 -3.48
N LYS A 122 -12.44 22.18 -2.42
CA LYS A 122 -11.95 23.57 -2.49
C LYS A 122 -10.54 23.73 -3.05
N TYR A 123 -9.76 22.64 -3.11
CA TYR A 123 -8.40 22.66 -3.68
C TYR A 123 -8.35 22.22 -5.15
N PHE A 124 -9.48 21.75 -5.69
CA PHE A 124 -9.55 21.20 -7.05
C PHE A 124 -10.34 22.09 -8.03
N GLU A 125 -10.92 23.19 -7.54
CA GLU A 125 -11.68 24.18 -8.32
C GLU A 125 -10.82 25.39 -8.70
#